data_f839af1a6e0fce270fe7395b544cd363
#
_entry.id   f839af1a6e0fce270fe7395b544cd363
#
_cell.length_a   1.000
_cell.length_b   1.000
_cell.length_c   1.000
_cell.angle_alpha   90.00
_cell.angle_beta   90.00
_cell.angle_gamma   90.00
#
_symmetry.space_group_name_H-M   'P 1'
#
loop_
_entity.id
_entity.type
_entity.pdbx_description
1 polymer ?
#
loop_
_entity_poly.entity_id
_entity_poly.type
_entity_poly.pdbx_seq_one_letter_code
_entity_poly.pdbx_strand_id
1 'polypeptide(L)' 'MAMIYCMLIIKGKKRLSDVPRILRPSVEQLLIDMEIDLDSVR' A
#
# COMPACT_ATOMS: atom_id res chain seq x y z
N MET A 1 -2.17 -11.14 3.22
CA MET A 1 -2.85 -10.01 3.88
C MET A 1 -2.41 -8.68 3.31
N ALA A 2 -1.10 -8.39 3.31
CA ALA A 2 -0.62 -7.13 2.74
C ALA A 2 -0.93 -7.01 1.24
N MET A 3 -0.98 -8.13 0.53
CA MET A 3 -1.27 -8.12 -0.90
C MET A 3 -2.64 -7.53 -1.20
N ILE A 4 -3.62 -7.82 -0.37
CA ILE A 4 -4.97 -7.30 -0.57
C ILE A 4 -4.97 -5.77 -0.44
N TYR A 5 -4.27 -5.25 0.55
CA TYR A 5 -4.16 -3.80 0.71
C TYR A 5 -3.45 -3.16 -0.46
N CYS A 6 -2.38 -3.78 -0.95
CA CYS A 6 -1.65 -3.28 -2.11
C CYS A 6 -2.57 -3.17 -3.32
N MET A 7 -3.37 -4.21 -3.57
CA MET A 7 -4.29 -4.20 -4.70
C MET A 7 -5.32 -3.08 -4.57
N LEU A 8 -5.85 -2.88 -3.38
CA LEU A 8 -6.84 -1.83 -3.14
C LEU A 8 -6.23 -0.44 -3.33
N ILE A 9 -5.00 -0.27 -2.90
CA ILE A 9 -4.28 0.99 -3.06
C ILE A 9 -4.03 1.27 -4.54
N ILE A 10 -3.58 0.27 -5.28
CA ILE A 10 -3.29 0.42 -6.70
C ILE A 10 -4.56 0.77 -7.47
N LYS A 11 -5.69 0.20 -7.07
CA LYS A 11 -6.97 0.48 -7.71
C LYS A 11 -7.57 1.81 -7.28
N GLY A 12 -6.95 2.50 -6.34
CA GLY A 12 -7.44 3.78 -5.85
C GLY A 12 -8.60 3.69 -4.88
N LYS A 13 -8.89 2.49 -4.37
CA LYS A 13 -9.99 2.29 -3.43
C LYS A 13 -9.59 2.55 -1.99
N LYS A 14 -8.31 2.47 -1.70
CA LYS A 14 -7.76 2.73 -0.39
C LYS A 14 -6.46 3.50 -0.52
N ARG A 15 -6.10 4.19 0.55
CA ARG A 15 -4.84 4.91 0.62
C ARG A 15 -3.93 4.22 1.63
N LEU A 16 -2.64 4.51 1.55
CA LEU A 16 -1.69 3.95 2.50
C LEU A 16 -2.09 4.28 3.94
N SER A 17 -2.62 5.47 4.16
CA SER A 17 -3.07 5.89 5.49
C SER A 17 -4.24 5.07 6.02
N ASP A 18 -4.97 4.38 5.16
CA ASP A 18 -6.08 3.51 5.57
C ASP A 18 -5.60 2.15 6.04
N VAL A 19 -4.32 1.83 5.82
CA VAL A 19 -3.76 0.55 6.23
C VAL A 19 -3.46 0.58 7.73
N PRO A 20 -3.82 -0.47 8.49
CA PRO A 20 -3.45 -0.53 9.90
C PRO A 20 -1.95 -0.31 10.09
N ARG A 21 -1.60 0.40 11.17
CA ARG A 21 -0.21 0.77 11.40
C ARG A 21 0.72 -0.44 11.38
N ILE A 22 0.27 -1.56 11.94
CA ILE A 22 1.10 -2.77 12.05
C ILE A 22 1.42 -3.34 10.67
N LEU A 23 0.48 -3.24 9.74
CA LEU A 23 0.66 -3.80 8.40
C LEU A 23 1.31 -2.82 7.43
N ARG A 24 1.38 -1.56 7.80
CA ARG A 24 1.88 -0.51 6.90
C ARG A 24 3.29 -0.76 6.36
N PRO A 25 4.27 -1.17 7.18
CA PRO A 25 5.61 -1.42 6.66
C PRO A 25 5.63 -2.51 5.60
N SER A 26 4.84 -3.58 5.78
CA SER A 26 4.77 -4.67 4.82
C SER A 26 4.15 -4.19 3.51
N VAL A 27 3.10 -3.39 3.59
CA VAL A 27 2.44 -2.86 2.40
C VAL A 27 3.37 -1.90 1.66
N GLU A 28 4.06 -1.04 2.39
CA GLU A 28 5.01 -0.12 1.78
C GLU A 28 6.12 -0.88 1.05
N GLN A 29 6.63 -1.93 1.65
CA GLN A 29 7.69 -2.72 1.03
C GLN A 29 7.21 -3.36 -0.27
N LEU A 30 5.99 -3.88 -0.28
CA LEU A 30 5.44 -4.46 -1.49
C LEU A 30 5.27 -3.41 -2.58
N LEU A 31 4.80 -2.23 -2.22
CA LEU A 31 4.63 -1.15 -3.19
C LEU A 31 5.97 -0.71 -3.76
N ILE A 32 7.00 -0.63 -2.93
CA ILE A 32 8.34 -0.30 -3.40
C ILE A 32 8.86 -1.36 -4.35
N ASP A 33 8.65 -2.63 -4.02
CA ASP A 33 9.09 -3.73 -4.87
C ASP A 33 8.39 -3.71 -6.23
N MET A 34 7.18 -3.16 -6.27
CA MET A 34 6.43 -3.01 -7.51
C MET A 34 6.72 -1.69 -8.21
N GLU A 35 7.70 -0.94 -7.70
CA GLU A 35 8.11 0.35 -8.26
C GLU A 35 7.00 1.39 -8.27
N ILE A 36 6.11 1.32 -7.29
CA ILE A 36 5.04 2.28 -7.13
C ILE A 36 5.50 3.42 -6.23
N ASP A 37 5.27 4.66 -6.68
CA ASP A 37 5.61 5.84 -5.91
C ASP A 37 4.68 5.97 -4.71
N LEU A 38 5.23 5.90 -3.51
CA LEU A 38 4.43 5.98 -2.28
C LEU A 38 3.71 7.32 -2.16
N ASP A 39 4.29 8.38 -2.69
CA ASP A 39 3.64 9.70 -2.63
C ASP A 39 2.36 9.72 -3.45
N SER A 40 2.26 8.87 -4.45
CA SER A 40 1.07 8.80 -5.30
C SER A 40 -0.09 8.08 -4.60
N VAL A 41 0.19 7.24 -3.60
CA VAL A 41 -0.83 6.40 -2.97
C VAL A 41 -1.07 6.70 -1.50
N ARG A 42 -0.46 7.70 -0.98
CA ARG A 42 -0.67 8.09 0.42
C ARG A 42 -2.09 8.54 0.72
#